data_d3c24bfef5076492b1286eac3fa02936
#
_entry.id   d3c24bfef5076492b1286eac3fa02936
#
_cell.length_a   1.000
_cell.length_b   1.000
_cell.length_c   1.000
_cell.angle_alpha   90.00
_cell.angle_beta   90.00
_cell.angle_gamma   90.00
#
_symmetry.space_group_name_H-M   'P 1'
#
loop_
_entity.id
_entity.type
_entity.pdbx_description
1 polymer ?
#
loop_
_entity_poly.entity_id
_entity_poly.type
_entity_poly.pdbx_seq_one_letter_code
_entity_poly.pdbx_strand_id
1 'polypeptide(L)'
;MTERRSARHAGGPGESLTRWLVSLPPTLFLLVFFLAPALLMLGASFREPGDFGGLAPARQDGQWNLSLETYRFFFGDWIYAEFFLRSFLVAAATTLICLVLAYPLALAIARSAKRHRDLLVLLVILPFASNFLIRIYAWIIVLGPADLLYSPFAVIAGMVYVHLPFMILPLYTNLEKHDPALLEAAQ
;
A
#
# COMPACT_ATOMS: atom_id res chain seq x y z
N MET A 1 19.17 -42.05 27.80
CA MET A 1 17.85 -41.91 28.45
C MET A 1 17.86 -40.64 29.29
N THR A 2 17.50 -39.52 28.73
CA THR A 2 17.20 -38.28 29.45
C THR A 2 16.22 -37.49 28.63
N GLU A 3 14.92 -37.64 28.95
CA GLU A 3 13.80 -36.87 28.47
C GLU A 3 14.00 -35.40 28.84
N ARG A 4 14.26 -34.53 27.85
CA ARG A 4 14.02 -33.11 27.98
C ARG A 4 12.52 -32.86 27.80
N ARG A 5 11.80 -32.84 28.92
CA ARG A 5 10.44 -32.31 29.01
C ARG A 5 10.43 -30.86 28.48
N SER A 6 9.80 -30.66 27.35
CA SER A 6 9.41 -29.35 26.87
C SER A 6 8.43 -28.75 27.88
N ALA A 7 8.90 -27.91 28.77
CA ALA A 7 8.05 -27.08 29.61
C ALA A 7 7.31 -26.09 28.69
N ARG A 8 6.07 -26.40 28.32
CA ARG A 8 5.11 -25.41 27.83
C ARG A 8 4.94 -24.39 28.96
N HIS A 9 5.52 -23.21 28.78
CA HIS A 9 5.19 -22.05 29.58
C HIS A 9 3.72 -21.75 29.39
N ALA A 10 2.87 -22.27 30.25
CA ALA A 10 1.53 -21.78 30.43
C ALA A 10 1.65 -20.36 31.01
N GLY A 11 1.47 -19.33 30.20
CA GLY A 11 1.51 -17.96 30.64
C GLY A 11 0.49 -17.75 31.77
N GLY A 12 0.98 -17.34 32.93
CA GLY A 12 0.15 -17.07 34.10
C GLY A 12 -0.84 -15.93 33.84
N PRO A 13 -1.93 -15.80 34.62
CA PRO A 13 -2.95 -14.76 34.46
C PRO A 13 -2.37 -13.32 34.47
N GLY A 14 -1.19 -13.12 35.07
CA GLY A 14 -0.48 -11.82 35.04
C GLY A 14 0.13 -11.44 33.69
N GLU A 15 0.56 -12.43 32.90
CA GLU A 15 1.15 -12.15 31.58
C GLU A 15 0.07 -11.71 30.57
N SER A 16 -1.13 -12.21 30.66
CA SER A 16 -2.24 -11.79 29.81
C SER A 16 -2.65 -10.35 30.12
N LEU A 17 -2.71 -9.95 31.39
CA LEU A 17 -3.05 -8.59 31.80
C LEU A 17 -2.00 -7.59 31.32
N THR A 18 -0.72 -7.90 31.46
CA THR A 18 0.39 -7.07 31.00
C THR A 18 0.37 -6.90 29.47
N ARG A 19 0.08 -7.96 28.73
CA ARG A 19 -0.07 -7.89 27.25
C ARG A 19 -1.23 -6.97 26.85
N TRP A 20 -2.37 -7.07 27.53
CA TRP A 20 -3.51 -6.20 27.29
C TRP A 20 -3.20 -4.74 27.61
N LEU A 21 -2.56 -4.46 28.75
CA LEU A 21 -2.17 -3.11 29.15
C LEU A 21 -1.18 -2.46 28.17
N VAL A 22 -0.25 -3.22 27.61
CA VAL A 22 0.72 -2.72 26.63
C VAL A 22 0.09 -2.52 25.26
N SER A 23 -0.83 -3.41 24.84
CA SER A 23 -1.49 -3.31 23.52
C SER A 23 -2.67 -2.33 23.52
N LEU A 24 -3.26 -2.01 24.67
CA LEU A 24 -4.46 -1.18 24.76
C LEU A 24 -4.24 0.27 24.26
N PRO A 25 -3.15 0.99 24.61
CA PRO A 25 -2.92 2.34 24.11
C PRO A 25 -2.81 2.43 22.57
N PRO A 26 -1.99 1.63 21.89
CA PRO A 26 -1.92 1.68 20.44
C PRO A 26 -3.20 1.20 19.76
N THR A 27 -3.90 0.21 20.33
CA THR A 27 -5.18 -0.26 19.80
C THR A 27 -6.26 0.82 19.95
N LEU A 28 -6.33 1.48 21.10
CA LEU A 28 -7.27 2.59 21.33
C LEU A 28 -7.00 3.75 20.37
N PHE A 29 -5.73 4.08 20.17
CA PHE A 29 -5.33 5.09 19.20
C PHE A 29 -5.82 4.74 17.80
N LEU A 30 -5.58 3.53 17.33
CA LEU A 30 -6.04 3.06 16.02
C LEU A 30 -7.58 3.06 15.92
N LEU A 31 -8.28 2.60 16.96
CA LEU A 31 -9.74 2.62 17.00
C LEU A 31 -10.29 4.05 16.91
N VAL A 32 -9.76 4.99 17.67
CA VAL A 32 -10.27 6.37 17.68
C VAL A 32 -9.91 7.08 16.38
N PHE A 33 -8.65 7.04 15.95
CA PHE A 33 -8.19 7.82 14.80
C PHE A 33 -8.47 7.17 13.44
N PHE A 34 -8.73 5.87 13.39
CA PHE A 34 -9.09 5.18 12.16
C PHE A 34 -10.59 4.87 12.09
N LEU A 35 -11.15 4.27 13.14
CA LEU A 35 -12.54 3.81 13.12
C LEU A 35 -13.53 4.98 13.19
N ALA A 36 -13.24 6.03 13.97
CA ALA A 36 -14.16 7.17 14.06
C ALA A 36 -14.30 7.90 12.71
N PRO A 37 -13.23 8.30 11.99
CA PRO A 37 -13.35 8.85 10.64
C PRO A 37 -14.01 7.88 9.66
N ALA A 38 -13.70 6.58 9.71
CA ALA A 38 -14.31 5.58 8.85
C ALA A 38 -15.82 5.47 9.06
N LEU A 39 -16.29 5.47 10.31
CA LEU A 39 -17.71 5.47 10.65
C LEU A 39 -18.41 6.76 10.22
N LEU A 40 -17.73 7.92 10.37
CA LEU A 40 -18.26 9.19 9.87
C LEU A 40 -18.39 9.19 8.36
N MET A 41 -17.40 8.69 7.63
CA MET A 41 -17.47 8.53 6.17
C MET A 41 -18.56 7.55 5.77
N LEU A 42 -18.69 6.42 6.46
CA LEU A 42 -19.76 5.46 6.24
C LEU A 42 -21.14 6.10 6.46
N GLY A 43 -21.32 6.84 7.56
CA GLY A 43 -22.56 7.55 7.82
C GLY A 43 -22.84 8.65 6.78
N ALA A 44 -21.79 9.35 6.33
CA ALA A 44 -21.89 10.37 5.29
C ALA A 44 -22.27 9.78 3.93
N SER A 45 -21.85 8.55 3.63
CA SER A 45 -22.13 7.88 2.34
C SER A 45 -23.63 7.58 2.11
N PHE A 46 -24.43 7.55 3.20
CA PHE A 46 -25.88 7.38 3.12
C PHE A 46 -26.64 8.71 3.05
N ARG A 47 -25.94 9.85 2.94
CA ARG A 47 -26.56 11.15 2.89
C ARG A 47 -26.61 11.66 1.45
N GLU A 48 -27.65 12.43 1.14
CA GLU A 48 -27.78 13.09 -0.16
C GLU A 48 -26.74 14.19 -0.33
N PRO A 49 -26.31 14.45 -1.58
CA PRO A 49 -25.49 15.62 -1.88
C PRO A 49 -26.28 16.90 -1.60
N GLY A 50 -25.62 17.91 -1.05
CA GLY A 50 -26.23 19.21 -0.82
C GLY A 50 -26.27 20.06 -2.08
N ASP A 51 -27.26 20.93 -2.21
CA ASP A 51 -27.49 21.77 -3.38
C ASP A 51 -26.31 22.70 -3.74
N PHE A 52 -25.51 23.09 -2.77
CA PHE A 52 -24.33 23.95 -2.95
C PHE A 52 -22.98 23.19 -2.78
N GLY A 53 -23.00 21.88 -2.90
CA GLY A 53 -21.88 21.02 -2.58
C GLY A 53 -21.85 20.56 -1.13
N GLY A 54 -21.03 19.54 -0.84
CA GLY A 54 -21.01 18.90 0.49
C GLY A 54 -22.18 17.94 0.66
N LEU A 55 -22.61 17.72 1.92
CA LEU A 55 -23.70 16.81 2.26
C LEU A 55 -24.93 17.59 2.73
N ALA A 56 -26.10 17.17 2.29
CA ALA A 56 -27.35 17.68 2.82
C ALA A 56 -27.44 17.51 4.35
N PRO A 57 -28.23 18.31 5.10
CA PRO A 57 -28.38 18.13 6.52
C PRO A 57 -28.79 16.70 6.88
N ALA A 58 -28.17 16.13 7.92
CA ALA A 58 -28.50 14.77 8.35
C ALA A 58 -29.96 14.60 8.78
N ARG A 59 -30.58 15.73 9.15
CA ARG A 59 -31.95 15.79 9.62
C ARG A 59 -32.64 17.00 8.97
N GLN A 60 -33.72 16.75 8.25
CA GLN A 60 -34.56 17.76 7.62
C GLN A 60 -36.00 17.48 8.06
N ASP A 61 -36.71 18.51 8.53
CA ASP A 61 -38.10 18.43 9.00
C ASP A 61 -38.37 17.33 10.06
N GLY A 62 -37.37 17.07 10.93
CA GLY A 62 -37.50 16.08 12.00
C GLY A 62 -37.23 14.62 11.58
N GLN A 63 -37.04 14.35 10.28
CA GLN A 63 -36.74 13.03 9.75
C GLN A 63 -35.26 12.89 9.41
N TRP A 64 -34.74 11.66 9.45
CA TRP A 64 -33.37 11.37 8.99
C TRP A 64 -33.35 11.34 7.46
N ASN A 65 -32.52 12.19 6.88
CA ASN A 65 -32.32 12.22 5.44
C ASN A 65 -31.25 11.18 5.04
N LEU A 66 -31.69 9.92 4.97
CA LEU A 66 -30.83 8.82 4.53
C LEU A 66 -31.32 8.35 3.14
N SER A 67 -30.41 8.31 2.18
CA SER A 67 -30.68 7.91 0.81
C SER A 67 -29.68 6.86 0.34
N LEU A 68 -30.18 5.89 -0.42
CA LEU A 68 -29.37 4.91 -1.16
C LEU A 68 -29.22 5.31 -2.64
N GLU A 69 -29.68 6.48 -3.02
CA GLU A 69 -29.69 6.94 -4.39
C GLU A 69 -28.28 7.01 -4.98
N THR A 70 -27.30 7.49 -4.20
CA THR A 70 -25.89 7.52 -4.58
C THR A 70 -25.38 6.11 -4.93
N TYR A 71 -25.77 5.10 -4.15
CA TYR A 71 -25.38 3.71 -4.42
C TYR A 71 -26.09 3.15 -5.66
N ARG A 72 -27.38 3.47 -5.85
CA ARG A 72 -28.12 3.07 -7.05
C ARG A 72 -27.52 3.69 -8.30
N PHE A 73 -27.15 4.95 -8.24
CA PHE A 73 -26.47 5.65 -9.33
C PHE A 73 -25.11 5.01 -9.64
N PHE A 74 -24.30 4.75 -8.59
CA PHE A 74 -22.99 4.13 -8.74
C PHE A 74 -23.05 2.74 -9.37
N PHE A 75 -23.98 1.89 -8.94
CA PHE A 75 -24.13 0.54 -9.48
C PHE A 75 -24.99 0.48 -10.76
N GLY A 76 -25.75 1.51 -11.04
CA GLY A 76 -26.59 1.60 -12.23
C GLY A 76 -25.88 2.09 -13.49
N ASP A 77 -24.76 2.79 -13.32
CA ASP A 77 -24.00 3.34 -14.43
C ASP A 77 -22.75 2.51 -14.73
N TRP A 78 -22.69 1.97 -15.96
CA TRP A 78 -21.57 1.16 -16.43
C TRP A 78 -20.23 1.90 -16.44
N ILE A 79 -20.25 3.24 -16.48
CA ILE A 79 -19.03 4.06 -16.53
C ILE A 79 -18.15 3.84 -15.31
N TYR A 80 -18.72 3.64 -14.12
CA TYR A 80 -17.98 3.37 -12.89
C TYR A 80 -17.31 1.99 -12.91
N ALA A 81 -18.00 0.98 -13.45
CA ALA A 81 -17.43 -0.35 -13.63
C ALA A 81 -16.26 -0.33 -14.62
N GLU A 82 -16.36 0.44 -15.69
CA GLU A 82 -15.29 0.63 -16.67
C GLU A 82 -14.06 1.29 -16.03
N PHE A 83 -14.24 2.39 -15.28
CA PHE A 83 -13.13 3.06 -14.58
C PHE A 83 -12.48 2.13 -13.55
N PHE A 84 -13.28 1.37 -12.82
CA PHE A 84 -12.75 0.41 -11.84
C PHE A 84 -11.92 -0.68 -12.52
N LEU A 85 -12.43 -1.25 -13.60
CA LEU A 85 -11.72 -2.26 -14.38
C LEU A 85 -10.42 -1.72 -14.98
N ARG A 86 -10.45 -0.53 -15.58
CA ARG A 86 -9.26 0.14 -16.11
C ARG A 86 -8.21 0.39 -15.02
N SER A 87 -8.64 0.88 -13.85
CA SER A 87 -7.74 1.09 -12.71
C SER A 87 -7.12 -0.20 -12.24
N PHE A 88 -7.90 -1.28 -12.17
CA PHE A 88 -7.40 -2.60 -11.80
C PHE A 88 -6.38 -3.14 -12.82
N LEU A 89 -6.64 -2.99 -14.12
CA LEU A 89 -5.72 -3.40 -15.17
C LEU A 89 -4.40 -2.61 -15.11
N VAL A 90 -4.46 -1.28 -14.91
CA VAL A 90 -3.26 -0.46 -14.76
C VAL A 90 -2.47 -0.86 -13.52
N ALA A 91 -3.14 -1.09 -12.40
CA ALA A 91 -2.49 -1.56 -11.17
C ALA A 91 -1.84 -2.93 -11.34
N ALA A 92 -2.54 -3.89 -11.98
CA ALA A 92 -2.00 -5.21 -12.27
C ALA A 92 -0.79 -5.15 -13.21
N ALA A 93 -0.88 -4.37 -14.29
CA ALA A 93 0.25 -4.18 -15.22
C ALA A 93 1.45 -3.56 -14.50
N THR A 94 1.23 -2.50 -13.72
CA THR A 94 2.29 -1.85 -12.92
C THR A 94 2.95 -2.85 -11.96
N THR A 95 2.15 -3.63 -11.24
CA THR A 95 2.66 -4.62 -10.28
C THR A 95 3.49 -5.69 -10.96
N LEU A 96 3.03 -6.22 -12.09
CA LEU A 96 3.77 -7.23 -12.86
C LEU A 96 5.10 -6.67 -13.38
N ILE A 97 5.09 -5.46 -13.94
CA ILE A 97 6.32 -4.81 -14.43
C ILE A 97 7.28 -4.55 -13.25
N CYS A 98 6.77 -4.02 -12.14
CA CYS A 98 7.58 -3.84 -10.93
C CYS A 98 8.18 -5.16 -10.45
N LEU A 99 7.43 -6.25 -10.43
CA LEU A 99 7.91 -7.55 -9.99
C LEU A 99 9.02 -8.08 -10.91
N VAL A 100 8.81 -8.00 -12.23
CA VAL A 100 9.79 -8.44 -13.24
C VAL A 100 11.10 -7.65 -13.14
N LEU A 101 11.04 -6.36 -12.84
CA LEU A 101 12.21 -5.51 -12.67
C LEU A 101 12.83 -5.63 -11.27
N ALA A 102 11.99 -5.67 -10.22
CA ALA A 102 12.45 -5.69 -8.84
C ALA A 102 13.12 -7.00 -8.44
N TYR A 103 12.62 -8.14 -8.95
CA TYR A 103 13.15 -9.44 -8.55
C TYR A 103 14.63 -9.63 -8.93
N PRO A 104 15.07 -9.42 -10.19
CA PRO A 104 16.48 -9.54 -10.56
C PRO A 104 17.34 -8.49 -9.85
N LEU A 105 16.84 -7.26 -9.66
CA LEU A 105 17.55 -6.22 -8.93
C LEU A 105 17.75 -6.60 -7.45
N ALA A 106 16.70 -7.06 -6.78
CA ALA A 106 16.76 -7.50 -5.38
C ALA A 106 17.73 -8.68 -5.21
N LEU A 107 17.70 -9.63 -6.17
CA LEU A 107 18.61 -10.79 -6.18
C LEU A 107 20.07 -10.36 -6.39
N ALA A 108 20.31 -9.42 -7.31
CA ALA A 108 21.65 -8.86 -7.56
C ALA A 108 22.19 -8.14 -6.30
N ILE A 109 21.34 -7.37 -5.62
CA ILE A 109 21.69 -6.70 -4.36
C ILE A 109 22.02 -7.73 -3.27
N ALA A 110 21.14 -8.74 -3.09
CA ALA A 110 21.32 -9.76 -2.05
C ALA A 110 22.61 -10.58 -2.23
N ARG A 111 23.01 -10.86 -3.49
CA ARG A 111 24.23 -11.59 -3.83
C ARG A 111 25.49 -10.75 -3.88
N SER A 112 25.38 -9.43 -3.79
CA SER A 112 26.52 -8.52 -3.84
C SER A 112 27.33 -8.54 -2.56
N ALA A 113 28.65 -8.27 -2.65
CA ALA A 113 29.49 -8.08 -1.49
C ALA A 113 28.97 -6.92 -0.62
N LYS A 114 29.09 -7.03 0.71
CA LYS A 114 28.50 -6.11 1.69
C LYS A 114 28.73 -4.63 1.34
N ARG A 115 29.96 -4.27 0.94
CA ARG A 115 30.31 -2.89 0.57
C ARG A 115 29.50 -2.36 -0.63
N HIS A 116 29.27 -3.19 -1.65
CA HIS A 116 28.51 -2.82 -2.83
C HIS A 116 27.00 -2.87 -2.57
N ARG A 117 26.57 -3.78 -1.71
CA ARG A 117 25.18 -3.93 -1.29
C ARG A 117 24.64 -2.64 -0.66
N ASP A 118 25.38 -2.07 0.30
CA ASP A 118 24.96 -0.85 0.98
C ASP A 118 24.82 0.32 0.00
N LEU A 119 25.74 0.41 -0.97
CA LEU A 119 25.67 1.41 -2.05
C LEU A 119 24.46 1.18 -2.98
N LEU A 120 24.18 -0.07 -3.37
CA LEU A 120 23.05 -0.40 -4.24
C LEU A 120 21.72 -0.12 -3.54
N VAL A 121 21.58 -0.45 -2.26
CA VAL A 121 20.39 -0.11 -1.46
C VAL A 121 20.23 1.42 -1.37
N LEU A 122 21.33 2.16 -1.15
CA LEU A 122 21.30 3.61 -1.14
C LEU A 122 20.83 4.19 -2.48
N LEU A 123 21.31 3.63 -3.61
CA LEU A 123 20.88 4.05 -4.95
C LEU A 123 19.40 3.80 -5.22
N VAL A 124 18.85 2.70 -4.68
CA VAL A 124 17.40 2.41 -4.76
C VAL A 124 16.59 3.43 -3.97
N ILE A 125 17.09 3.89 -2.82
CA ILE A 125 16.39 4.83 -1.95
C ILE A 125 16.61 6.30 -2.41
N LEU A 126 17.70 6.60 -3.07
CA LEU A 126 18.08 7.96 -3.47
C LEU A 126 16.98 8.75 -4.21
N PRO A 127 16.22 8.16 -5.16
CA PRO A 127 15.11 8.85 -5.81
C PRO A 127 14.04 9.36 -4.83
N PHE A 128 13.88 8.72 -3.66
CA PHE A 128 12.91 9.15 -2.64
C PHE A 128 13.39 10.36 -1.83
N ALA A 129 14.69 10.55 -1.72
CA ALA A 129 15.28 11.72 -1.07
C ALA A 129 15.01 13.02 -1.84
N SER A 130 14.67 12.93 -3.13
CA SER A 130 14.31 14.09 -3.95
C SER A 130 12.88 14.55 -3.70
N ASN A 131 12.64 15.86 -3.82
CA ASN A 131 11.32 16.45 -3.67
C ASN A 131 10.35 15.86 -4.72
N PHE A 132 9.13 15.53 -4.28
CA PHE A 132 8.08 14.97 -5.13
C PHE A 132 7.73 15.85 -6.33
N LEU A 133 7.64 17.16 -6.14
CA LEU A 133 7.34 18.12 -7.22
C LEU A 133 8.43 18.12 -8.29
N ILE A 134 9.70 18.10 -7.90
CA ILE A 134 10.83 18.08 -8.85
C ILE A 134 10.74 16.83 -9.72
N ARG A 135 10.35 15.68 -9.16
CA ARG A 135 10.15 14.45 -9.92
C ARG A 135 9.02 14.56 -10.94
N ILE A 136 7.89 15.16 -10.55
CA ILE A 136 6.78 15.40 -11.49
C ILE A 136 7.23 16.29 -12.64
N TYR A 137 7.89 17.41 -12.35
CA TYR A 137 8.39 18.31 -13.39
C TYR A 137 9.42 17.61 -14.31
N ALA A 138 10.29 16.77 -13.77
CA ALA A 138 11.22 15.99 -14.58
C ALA A 138 10.49 15.07 -15.58
N TRP A 139 9.42 14.39 -15.14
CA TRP A 139 8.58 13.57 -16.01
C TRP A 139 7.89 14.39 -17.10
N ILE A 140 7.37 15.57 -16.76
CA ILE A 140 6.75 16.49 -17.74
C ILE A 140 7.77 16.90 -18.81
N ILE A 141 8.99 17.25 -18.40
CA ILE A 141 10.07 17.68 -19.32
C ILE A 141 10.51 16.52 -20.21
N VAL A 142 10.59 15.29 -19.70
CA VAL A 142 11.04 14.12 -20.45
C VAL A 142 9.98 13.61 -21.41
N LEU A 143 8.72 13.55 -20.98
CA LEU A 143 7.63 12.96 -21.78
C LEU A 143 6.94 13.98 -22.69
N GLY A 144 7.00 15.27 -22.35
CA GLY A 144 6.34 16.33 -23.13
C GLY A 144 6.78 16.39 -24.59
N PRO A 145 8.10 16.48 -24.90
CA PRO A 145 8.59 16.57 -26.29
C PRO A 145 8.27 15.35 -27.15
N ALA A 146 8.00 14.20 -26.55
CA ALA A 146 7.66 12.95 -27.23
C ALA A 146 6.14 12.74 -27.42
N ASP A 147 5.30 13.73 -27.04
CA ASP A 147 3.83 13.63 -27.01
C ASP A 147 3.30 12.41 -26.21
N LEU A 148 4.10 11.91 -25.28
CA LEU A 148 3.76 10.79 -24.40
C LEU A 148 3.04 11.22 -23.12
N LEU A 149 3.03 12.53 -22.85
CA LEU A 149 2.31 13.09 -21.71
C LEU A 149 0.81 12.77 -21.84
N TYR A 150 0.17 12.38 -20.75
CA TYR A 150 -1.24 11.94 -20.70
C TYR A 150 -1.54 10.61 -21.41
N SER A 151 -0.52 9.86 -21.86
CA SER A 151 -0.71 8.54 -22.42
C SER A 151 -0.78 7.45 -21.32
N PRO A 152 -1.39 6.28 -21.59
CA PRO A 152 -1.35 5.13 -20.68
C PRO A 152 0.09 4.70 -20.35
N PHE A 153 1.03 4.89 -21.28
CA PHE A 153 2.44 4.63 -21.08
C PHE A 153 3.03 5.53 -19.98
N ALA A 154 2.74 6.84 -20.01
CA ALA A 154 3.23 7.79 -19.00
C ALA A 154 2.72 7.43 -17.61
N VAL A 155 1.44 7.03 -17.51
CA VAL A 155 0.83 6.60 -16.24
C VAL A 155 1.55 5.38 -15.69
N ILE A 156 1.70 4.33 -16.51
CA ILE A 156 2.35 3.08 -16.06
C ILE A 156 3.83 3.32 -15.73
N ALA A 157 4.56 4.06 -16.57
CA ALA A 157 5.97 4.36 -16.34
C ALA A 157 6.18 5.16 -15.04
N GLY A 158 5.35 6.18 -14.79
CA GLY A 158 5.37 6.96 -13.57
C GLY A 158 5.04 6.12 -12.33
N MET A 159 4.01 5.27 -12.43
CA MET A 159 3.65 4.35 -11.34
C MET A 159 4.74 3.33 -11.06
N VAL A 160 5.34 2.72 -12.09
CA VAL A 160 6.47 1.79 -11.92
C VAL A 160 7.64 2.50 -11.23
N TYR A 161 8.01 3.68 -11.69
CA TYR A 161 9.10 4.46 -11.10
C TYR A 161 8.88 4.72 -9.60
N VAL A 162 7.66 5.09 -9.21
CA VAL A 162 7.34 5.38 -7.80
C VAL A 162 7.29 4.10 -6.96
N HIS A 163 6.74 2.99 -7.49
CA HIS A 163 6.51 1.78 -6.70
C HIS A 163 7.69 0.80 -6.71
N LEU A 164 8.62 0.93 -7.67
CA LEU A 164 9.74 0.01 -7.82
C LEU A 164 10.58 -0.16 -6.55
N PRO A 165 11.02 0.89 -5.84
CA PRO A 165 11.77 0.74 -4.59
C PRO A 165 10.97 0.08 -3.47
N PHE A 166 9.66 0.34 -3.39
CA PHE A 166 8.78 -0.33 -2.42
C PHE A 166 8.64 -1.83 -2.69
N MET A 167 8.89 -2.27 -3.92
CA MET A 167 8.94 -3.69 -4.28
C MET A 167 10.32 -4.29 -4.03
N ILE A 168 11.41 -3.56 -4.40
CA ILE A 168 12.78 -4.05 -4.26
C ILE A 168 13.16 -4.29 -2.80
N LEU A 169 12.86 -3.34 -1.90
CA LEU A 169 13.32 -3.41 -0.51
C LEU A 169 12.79 -4.63 0.27
N PRO A 170 11.48 -4.94 0.24
CA PRO A 170 10.96 -6.15 0.88
C PRO A 170 11.48 -7.44 0.25
N LEU A 171 11.61 -7.49 -1.09
CA LEU A 171 12.19 -8.63 -1.78
C LEU A 171 13.64 -8.85 -1.39
N TYR A 172 14.45 -7.78 -1.40
CA TYR A 172 15.84 -7.82 -0.96
C TYR A 172 15.97 -8.34 0.48
N THR A 173 15.22 -7.77 1.43
CA THR A 173 15.29 -8.17 2.84
C THR A 173 14.86 -9.62 3.07
N ASN A 174 13.98 -10.14 2.23
CA ASN A 174 13.56 -11.54 2.25
C ASN A 174 14.66 -12.44 1.69
N LEU A 175 15.19 -12.10 0.51
CA LEU A 175 16.25 -12.85 -0.16
C LEU A 175 17.56 -12.87 0.66
N GLU A 176 17.88 -11.80 1.37
CA GLU A 176 19.07 -11.73 2.25
C GLU A 176 18.99 -12.70 3.43
N LYS A 177 17.79 -13.02 3.91
CA LYS A 177 17.58 -13.95 5.03
C LYS A 177 17.65 -15.42 4.63
N HIS A 178 17.58 -15.73 3.34
CA HIS A 178 17.70 -17.11 2.87
C HIS A 178 19.14 -17.58 2.95
N ASP A 179 19.36 -18.69 3.66
CA ASP A 179 20.66 -19.35 3.77
C ASP A 179 21.06 -19.88 2.37
N PRO A 180 22.25 -19.51 1.85
CA PRO A 180 22.75 -20.06 0.59
C PRO A 180 22.80 -21.58 0.56
N ALA A 181 23.00 -22.23 1.70
CA ALA A 181 23.01 -23.68 1.83
C ALA A 181 21.69 -24.33 1.41
N LEU A 182 20.54 -23.64 1.51
CA LEU A 182 19.26 -24.16 1.04
C LEU A 182 19.18 -24.22 -0.50
N LEU A 183 19.86 -23.29 -1.18
CA LEU A 183 19.94 -23.27 -2.65
C LEU A 183 20.91 -24.33 -3.18
N GLU A 184 22.01 -24.58 -2.45
CA GLU A 184 22.98 -25.64 -2.79
C GLU A 184 22.40 -27.04 -2.56
N ALA A 185 21.54 -27.22 -1.56
CA ALA A 185 20.87 -28.49 -1.30
C ALA A 185 19.76 -28.83 -2.32
N ALA A 186 19.33 -27.88 -3.12
CA ALA A 186 18.29 -28.04 -4.14
C ALA A 186 18.86 -28.30 -5.56
N GLN A 187 20.19 -28.28 -5.71
CA GLN A 187 20.93 -28.62 -6.94
C GLN A 187 21.46 -30.04 -6.89
#